data_29ac4050cfa1f6012ef955aced5bbaad
#
_entry.id   29ac4050cfa1f6012ef955aced5bbaad
#
_cell.length_a   1.000
_cell.length_b   1.000
_cell.length_c   1.000
_cell.angle_alpha   90.00
_cell.angle_beta   90.00
_cell.angle_gamma   90.00
#
_symmetry.space_group_name_H-M   'P 1'
#
loop_
_entity.id
_entity.type
_entity.pdbx_description
1 polymer ?
#
loop_
_entity_poly.entity_id
_entity_poly.type
_entity_poly.pdbx_seq_one_letter_code
_entity_poly.pdbx_strand_id
1 'polypeptide(L)'
;LGEEKMNIKAAIEKIPGGMMVVPLVLGALVNTFAPQALQVGGFTTALFKNGAPALIGAFLLCMGAGIHIKAAPKSLLIGGGITFTKFVVAVALGYVVEKLFGAEGIWGLSSVAIIAAMSNTNGGLYAALAGEFGRDNEVGATPLMSLSDGPILTMIALGAAGMANIPVMSIVVVIIPMLIGMLLGNLDPQMRDFLSKGGPLLIPFFAFALGASIDLGMLIKGGLAGILLGVLTTLFGGFFNIKVDRLLGGTGIAGAAASSTAGNAVATPMAIAQADPTLGQVVAAATPLVATSVIVTAILTPVLTSWVAKRNQQTQAVAGE
;
A
#
# COMPACT_ATOMS: atom_id res chain seq x y z
N LEU A 1 22.83 36.97 -13.31
CA LEU A 1 21.75 36.26 -12.62
C LEU A 1 21.78 34.83 -13.10
N GLY A 2 22.44 33.91 -12.33
CA GLY A 2 22.42 32.49 -12.63
C GLY A 2 21.00 31.97 -12.52
N GLU A 3 20.50 31.32 -13.57
CA GLU A 3 19.24 30.58 -13.52
C GLU A 3 19.42 29.46 -12.49
N GLU A 4 18.89 29.64 -11.30
CA GLU A 4 18.66 28.52 -10.37
C GLU A 4 17.66 27.57 -11.04
N LYS A 5 18.17 26.54 -11.71
CA LYS A 5 17.34 25.49 -12.29
C LYS A 5 16.58 24.82 -11.14
N MET A 6 15.27 24.91 -11.17
CA MET A 6 14.41 24.18 -10.22
C MET A 6 14.70 22.67 -10.33
N ASN A 7 15.21 22.07 -9.28
CA ASN A 7 15.43 20.63 -9.23
C ASN A 7 14.22 19.94 -8.55
N ILE A 8 13.13 19.81 -9.30
CA ILE A 8 11.85 19.27 -8.81
C ILE A 8 12.03 17.87 -8.22
N LYS A 9 12.74 16.99 -8.93
CA LYS A 9 12.99 15.61 -8.47
C LYS A 9 13.69 15.60 -7.11
N ALA A 10 14.81 16.34 -6.98
CA ALA A 10 15.55 16.40 -5.74
C ALA A 10 14.75 17.06 -4.59
N ALA A 11 13.86 18.01 -4.89
CA ALA A 11 12.97 18.59 -3.89
C ALA A 11 11.95 17.56 -3.36
N ILE A 12 11.37 16.77 -4.24
CA ILE A 12 10.43 15.69 -3.89
C ILE A 12 11.15 14.58 -3.10
N GLU A 13 12.33 14.19 -3.51
CA GLU A 13 13.13 13.12 -2.87
C GLU A 13 13.65 13.49 -1.45
N LYS A 14 13.64 14.76 -1.07
CA LYS A 14 13.90 15.18 0.32
C LYS A 14 12.81 14.71 1.30
N ILE A 15 11.62 14.44 0.80
CA ILE A 15 10.50 13.94 1.58
C ILE A 15 10.56 12.41 1.56
N PRO A 16 10.61 11.71 2.72
CA PRO A 16 10.58 10.25 2.75
C PRO A 16 9.37 9.71 2.00
N GLY A 17 9.59 8.86 0.99
CA GLY A 17 8.54 8.39 0.10
C GLY A 17 7.93 9.47 -0.80
N GLY A 18 8.61 10.60 -0.99
CA GLY A 18 8.09 11.78 -1.69
C GLY A 18 7.60 11.50 -3.10
N MET A 19 8.25 10.61 -3.84
CA MET A 19 7.82 10.19 -5.19
C MET A 19 6.43 9.53 -5.21
N MET A 20 5.96 9.01 -4.07
CA MET A 20 4.61 8.49 -3.89
C MET A 20 3.69 9.53 -3.22
N VAL A 21 4.12 10.11 -2.10
CA VAL A 21 3.29 10.98 -1.25
C VAL A 21 2.93 12.29 -1.95
N VAL A 22 3.89 12.95 -2.59
CA VAL A 22 3.66 14.27 -3.21
C VAL A 22 2.66 14.17 -4.38
N PRO A 23 2.84 13.26 -5.37
CA PRO A 23 1.84 13.10 -6.44
C PRO A 23 0.47 12.66 -5.93
N LEU A 24 0.39 11.79 -4.92
CA LEU A 24 -0.88 11.37 -4.32
C LEU A 24 -1.64 12.55 -3.71
N VAL A 25 -0.96 13.38 -2.91
CA VAL A 25 -1.56 14.59 -2.33
C VAL A 25 -1.96 15.59 -3.41
N LEU A 26 -1.14 15.79 -4.43
CA LEU A 26 -1.49 16.65 -5.57
C LEU A 26 -2.73 16.13 -6.32
N GLY A 27 -2.83 14.83 -6.58
CA GLY A 27 -4.01 14.22 -7.18
C GLY A 27 -5.27 14.45 -6.35
N ALA A 28 -5.19 14.28 -5.03
CA ALA A 28 -6.29 14.51 -4.11
C ALA A 28 -6.70 15.99 -4.06
N LEU A 29 -5.73 16.92 -4.08
CA LEU A 29 -6.00 18.36 -4.16
C LEU A 29 -6.71 18.72 -5.46
N VAL A 30 -6.22 18.24 -6.61
CA VAL A 30 -6.85 18.50 -7.92
C VAL A 30 -8.26 17.92 -7.95
N ASN A 31 -8.46 16.70 -7.45
CA ASN A 31 -9.80 16.08 -7.42
C ASN A 31 -10.77 16.85 -6.49
N THR A 32 -10.28 17.42 -5.39
CA THR A 32 -11.11 18.17 -4.45
C THR A 32 -11.47 19.55 -4.96
N PHE A 33 -10.49 20.31 -5.50
CA PHE A 33 -10.69 21.72 -5.83
C PHE A 33 -10.96 22.00 -7.30
N ALA A 34 -10.52 21.12 -8.20
CA ALA A 34 -10.66 21.28 -9.65
C ALA A 34 -10.95 19.94 -10.35
N PRO A 35 -12.00 19.18 -9.96
CA PRO A 35 -12.27 17.84 -10.51
C PRO A 35 -12.48 17.83 -12.03
N GLN A 36 -12.94 18.93 -12.61
CA GLN A 36 -13.12 19.08 -14.06
C GLN A 36 -11.79 18.99 -14.83
N ALA A 37 -10.68 19.43 -14.23
CA ALA A 37 -9.35 19.31 -14.83
C ALA A 37 -8.93 17.86 -15.08
N LEU A 38 -9.48 16.91 -14.31
CA LEU A 38 -9.26 15.47 -14.49
C LEU A 38 -10.21 14.84 -15.51
N GLN A 39 -11.19 15.58 -16.02
CA GLN A 39 -12.26 15.11 -16.91
C GLN A 39 -12.17 15.69 -18.32
N VAL A 40 -11.00 16.17 -18.72
CA VAL A 40 -10.75 16.79 -20.05
C VAL A 40 -10.94 15.78 -21.19
N GLY A 41 -10.88 14.50 -20.90
CA GLY A 41 -11.02 13.41 -21.89
C GLY A 41 -9.68 12.89 -22.41
N GLY A 42 -9.75 11.96 -23.35
CA GLY A 42 -8.61 11.37 -24.03
C GLY A 42 -7.53 10.82 -23.07
N PHE A 43 -6.29 10.99 -23.46
CA PHE A 43 -5.12 10.51 -22.72
C PHE A 43 -4.96 11.18 -21.35
N THR A 44 -5.40 12.43 -21.19
CA THR A 44 -5.31 13.16 -19.93
C THR A 44 -6.15 12.50 -18.85
N THR A 45 -7.42 12.26 -19.11
CA THR A 45 -8.31 11.55 -18.17
C THR A 45 -7.87 10.10 -17.97
N ALA A 46 -7.46 9.41 -19.06
CA ALA A 46 -6.99 8.02 -18.97
C ALA A 46 -5.76 7.89 -18.05
N LEU A 47 -4.81 8.84 -18.12
CA LEU A 47 -3.60 8.79 -17.31
C LEU A 47 -3.86 9.26 -15.86
N PHE A 48 -4.41 10.47 -15.70
CA PHE A 48 -4.41 11.16 -14.42
C PHE A 48 -5.62 10.85 -13.53
N LYS A 49 -6.73 10.34 -14.10
CA LYS A 49 -7.91 9.96 -13.32
C LYS A 49 -8.13 8.46 -13.26
N ASN A 50 -8.10 7.80 -14.41
CA ASN A 50 -8.48 6.39 -14.54
C ASN A 50 -7.25 5.47 -14.65
N GLY A 51 -6.02 6.02 -14.64
CA GLY A 51 -4.81 5.30 -14.95
C GLY A 51 -4.30 4.37 -13.85
N ALA A 52 -4.75 4.53 -12.61
CA ALA A 52 -4.23 3.75 -11.49
C ALA A 52 -4.23 2.23 -11.73
N PRO A 53 -5.32 1.57 -12.17
CA PRO A 53 -5.32 0.12 -12.37
C PRO A 53 -4.31 -0.34 -13.43
N ALA A 54 -4.25 0.36 -14.58
CA ALA A 54 -3.34 0.01 -15.68
C ALA A 54 -1.87 0.23 -15.29
N LEU A 55 -1.56 1.35 -14.64
CA LEU A 55 -0.23 1.69 -14.18
C LEU A 55 0.24 0.78 -13.05
N ILE A 56 -0.64 0.38 -12.13
CA ILE A 56 -0.35 -0.61 -11.10
C ILE A 56 -0.14 -1.99 -11.73
N GLY A 57 -0.93 -2.38 -12.72
CA GLY A 57 -0.71 -3.62 -13.47
C GLY A 57 0.68 -3.65 -14.13
N ALA A 58 1.08 -2.56 -14.80
CA ALA A 58 2.42 -2.40 -15.37
C ALA A 58 3.51 -2.42 -14.28
N PHE A 59 3.28 -1.75 -13.15
CA PHE A 59 4.16 -1.76 -11.99
C PHE A 59 4.34 -3.18 -11.43
N LEU A 60 3.26 -3.95 -11.26
CA LEU A 60 3.30 -5.34 -10.80
C LEU A 60 4.10 -6.23 -11.76
N LEU A 61 3.96 -6.02 -13.07
CA LEU A 61 4.75 -6.71 -14.07
C LEU A 61 6.24 -6.36 -13.93
N CYS A 62 6.58 -5.08 -13.80
CA CYS A 62 7.95 -4.63 -13.58
C CYS A 62 8.55 -5.22 -12.29
N MET A 63 7.80 -5.22 -11.20
CA MET A 63 8.25 -5.78 -9.93
C MET A 63 8.39 -7.30 -9.99
N GLY A 64 7.45 -7.98 -10.66
CA GLY A 64 7.53 -9.42 -10.92
C GLY A 64 8.83 -9.80 -11.63
N ALA A 65 9.24 -9.01 -12.63
CA ALA A 65 10.48 -9.24 -13.37
C ALA A 65 11.73 -9.20 -12.48
N GLY A 66 11.73 -8.40 -11.43
CA GLY A 66 12.81 -8.32 -10.44
C GLY A 66 12.91 -9.53 -9.51
N ILE A 67 11.88 -10.40 -9.45
CA ILE A 67 11.91 -11.60 -8.61
C ILE A 67 12.81 -12.67 -9.24
N HIS A 68 13.94 -12.92 -8.59
CA HIS A 68 14.83 -14.00 -8.97
C HIS A 68 14.43 -15.30 -8.24
N ILE A 69 13.88 -16.28 -8.95
CA ILE A 69 13.39 -17.54 -8.35
C ILE A 69 14.50 -18.26 -7.56
N LYS A 70 15.75 -18.19 -8.03
CA LYS A 70 16.90 -18.82 -7.37
C LYS A 70 17.52 -17.99 -6.23
N ALA A 71 17.30 -16.68 -6.20
CA ALA A 71 17.96 -15.76 -5.26
C ALA A 71 17.04 -15.27 -4.12
N ALA A 72 15.77 -15.64 -4.10
CA ALA A 72 14.76 -14.97 -3.32
C ALA A 72 14.12 -15.73 -2.13
N PRO A 73 14.64 -16.87 -1.58
CA PRO A 73 13.96 -17.52 -0.46
C PRO A 73 13.77 -16.57 0.73
N LYS A 74 14.77 -15.72 1.00
CA LYS A 74 14.72 -14.77 2.12
C LYS A 74 13.76 -13.61 1.86
N SER A 75 13.71 -13.09 0.65
CA SER A 75 12.74 -12.05 0.25
C SER A 75 11.31 -12.58 0.32
N LEU A 76 11.08 -13.80 -0.15
CA LEU A 76 9.78 -14.47 -0.06
C LEU A 76 9.38 -14.74 1.39
N LEU A 77 10.32 -15.13 2.24
CA LEU A 77 10.09 -15.36 3.66
C LEU A 77 9.73 -14.06 4.39
N ILE A 78 10.47 -12.99 4.18
CA ILE A 78 10.21 -11.67 4.76
C ILE A 78 8.85 -11.14 4.26
N GLY A 79 8.67 -11.11 2.96
CA GLY A 79 7.43 -10.60 2.34
C GLY A 79 6.20 -11.40 2.75
N GLY A 80 6.28 -12.72 2.66
CA GLY A 80 5.20 -13.63 3.06
C GLY A 80 4.89 -13.54 4.55
N GLY A 81 5.90 -13.48 5.40
CA GLY A 81 5.74 -13.35 6.85
C GLY A 81 5.07 -12.02 7.25
N ILE A 82 5.48 -10.90 6.66
CA ILE A 82 4.86 -9.60 6.91
C ILE A 82 3.41 -9.60 6.41
N THR A 83 3.16 -10.08 5.19
CA THR A 83 1.81 -10.15 4.62
C THR A 83 0.89 -11.01 5.49
N PHE A 84 1.36 -12.18 5.93
CA PHE A 84 0.61 -13.05 6.83
C PHE A 84 0.35 -12.37 8.19
N THR A 85 1.34 -11.66 8.74
CA THR A 85 1.19 -10.91 9.99
C THR A 85 0.14 -9.82 9.88
N LYS A 86 0.17 -9.03 8.82
CA LYS A 86 -0.86 -8.01 8.54
C LYS A 86 -2.25 -8.62 8.47
N PHE A 87 -2.37 -9.72 7.75
CA PHE A 87 -3.62 -10.48 7.66
C PHE A 87 -4.13 -10.91 9.04
N VAL A 88 -3.30 -11.58 9.82
CA VAL A 88 -3.69 -12.10 11.14
C VAL A 88 -4.04 -10.96 12.11
N VAL A 89 -3.23 -9.91 12.15
CA VAL A 89 -3.47 -8.76 13.04
C VAL A 89 -4.75 -8.03 12.65
N ALA A 90 -5.00 -7.83 11.36
CA ALA A 90 -6.22 -7.17 10.87
C ALA A 90 -7.48 -8.00 11.21
N VAL A 91 -7.45 -9.31 10.94
CA VAL A 91 -8.56 -10.22 11.25
C VAL A 91 -8.80 -10.29 12.75
N ALA A 92 -7.75 -10.47 13.56
CA ALA A 92 -7.87 -10.54 15.00
C ALA A 92 -8.47 -9.26 15.60
N LEU A 93 -7.97 -8.09 15.17
CA LEU A 93 -8.49 -6.81 15.65
C LEU A 93 -9.93 -6.58 15.18
N GLY A 94 -10.22 -6.83 13.89
CA GLY A 94 -11.57 -6.72 13.34
C GLY A 94 -12.57 -7.64 14.07
N TYR A 95 -12.18 -8.88 14.30
CA TYR A 95 -13.01 -9.84 15.06
C TYR A 95 -13.26 -9.40 16.49
N VAL A 96 -12.23 -8.94 17.19
CA VAL A 96 -12.38 -8.43 18.57
C VAL A 96 -13.33 -7.24 18.62
N VAL A 97 -13.17 -6.29 17.70
CA VAL A 97 -14.05 -5.11 17.64
C VAL A 97 -15.49 -5.52 17.34
N GLU A 98 -15.72 -6.43 16.41
CA GLU A 98 -17.06 -6.91 16.09
C GLU A 98 -17.72 -7.65 17.25
N LYS A 99 -16.96 -8.48 17.99
CA LYS A 99 -17.47 -9.20 19.15
C LYS A 99 -17.82 -8.29 20.33
N LEU A 100 -17.06 -7.21 20.52
CA LEU A 100 -17.26 -6.29 21.64
C LEU A 100 -18.29 -5.18 21.33
N PHE A 101 -18.35 -4.72 20.09
CA PHE A 101 -19.10 -3.51 19.70
C PHE A 101 -20.13 -3.76 18.60
N GLY A 102 -20.25 -5.00 18.09
CA GLY A 102 -21.15 -5.35 16.98
C GLY A 102 -20.60 -4.96 15.60
N ALA A 103 -21.43 -5.17 14.55
CA ALA A 103 -21.02 -4.99 13.14
C ALA A 103 -20.63 -3.54 12.78
N GLU A 104 -21.24 -2.54 13.44
CA GLU A 104 -20.90 -1.12 13.22
C GLU A 104 -19.59 -0.69 13.90
N GLY A 105 -19.09 -1.51 14.85
CA GLY A 105 -17.88 -1.24 15.60
C GLY A 105 -18.01 -0.04 16.56
N ILE A 106 -16.86 0.49 16.99
CA ILE A 106 -16.78 1.66 17.85
C ILE A 106 -16.46 2.90 17.01
N TRP A 107 -17.28 3.96 17.11
CA TRP A 107 -17.14 5.21 16.32
C TRP A 107 -17.07 4.99 14.80
N GLY A 108 -17.75 3.95 14.28
CA GLY A 108 -17.71 3.58 12.88
C GLY A 108 -16.49 2.73 12.47
N LEU A 109 -15.57 2.43 13.38
CA LEU A 109 -14.47 1.46 13.18
C LEU A 109 -15.06 0.03 13.18
N SER A 110 -15.74 -0.33 12.12
CA SER A 110 -16.27 -1.67 11.90
C SER A 110 -15.15 -2.68 11.59
N SER A 111 -15.45 -3.97 11.73
CA SER A 111 -14.55 -5.03 11.29
C SER A 111 -14.16 -4.89 9.81
N VAL A 112 -15.11 -4.52 8.95
CA VAL A 112 -14.87 -4.23 7.54
C VAL A 112 -13.86 -3.10 7.35
N ALA A 113 -14.01 -1.97 8.06
CA ALA A 113 -13.09 -0.85 7.95
C ALA A 113 -11.68 -1.23 8.42
N ILE A 114 -11.57 -1.93 9.56
CA ILE A 114 -10.31 -2.36 10.15
C ILE A 114 -9.58 -3.34 9.21
N ILE A 115 -10.28 -4.39 8.76
CA ILE A 115 -9.68 -5.40 7.90
C ILE A 115 -9.31 -4.78 6.55
N ALA A 116 -10.18 -3.94 5.97
CA ALA A 116 -9.90 -3.25 4.71
C ALA A 116 -8.69 -2.31 4.78
N ALA A 117 -8.46 -1.64 5.92
CA ALA A 117 -7.31 -0.74 6.06
C ALA A 117 -6.01 -1.45 6.42
N MET A 118 -6.07 -2.51 7.23
CA MET A 118 -4.89 -3.09 7.88
C MET A 118 -4.34 -4.34 7.17
N SER A 119 -5.16 -5.07 6.41
CA SER A 119 -4.75 -6.34 5.78
C SER A 119 -3.94 -6.15 4.50
N ASN A 120 -4.01 -4.99 3.87
CA ASN A 120 -3.32 -4.68 2.62
C ASN A 120 -2.09 -3.79 2.84
N THR A 121 -1.29 -3.62 1.78
CA THR A 121 -0.08 -2.78 1.78
C THR A 121 -0.08 -1.91 0.54
N ASN A 122 0.29 -0.64 0.67
CA ASN A 122 0.59 0.20 -0.49
C ASN A 122 1.92 -0.24 -1.10
N GLY A 123 1.84 -1.06 -2.15
CA GLY A 123 3.01 -1.66 -2.79
C GLY A 123 3.97 -0.63 -3.38
N GLY A 124 3.44 0.49 -3.92
CA GLY A 124 4.25 1.58 -4.45
C GLY A 124 5.00 2.33 -3.35
N LEU A 125 4.33 2.65 -2.25
CA LEU A 125 4.96 3.27 -1.09
C LEU A 125 6.00 2.34 -0.46
N TYR A 126 5.69 1.05 -0.34
CA TYR A 126 6.64 0.04 0.12
C TYR A 126 7.90 0.01 -0.76
N ALA A 127 7.72 -0.07 -2.09
CA ALA A 127 8.84 -0.11 -3.04
C ALA A 127 9.75 1.11 -2.90
N ALA A 128 9.16 2.31 -2.76
CA ALA A 128 9.91 3.54 -2.58
C ALA A 128 10.72 3.53 -1.28
N LEU A 129 10.07 3.18 -0.16
CA LEU A 129 10.71 3.19 1.17
C LEU A 129 11.73 2.05 1.35
N ALA A 130 11.42 0.85 0.87
CA ALA A 130 12.36 -0.27 0.88
C ALA A 130 13.56 0.00 -0.03
N GLY A 131 13.34 0.63 -1.19
CA GLY A 131 14.41 1.03 -2.10
C GLY A 131 15.32 2.11 -1.51
N GLU A 132 14.80 3.01 -0.67
CA GLU A 132 15.55 4.09 -0.05
C GLU A 132 16.32 3.62 1.19
N PHE A 133 15.72 2.80 2.03
CA PHE A 133 16.24 2.47 3.36
C PHE A 133 16.58 0.98 3.56
N GLY A 134 16.04 0.10 2.74
CA GLY A 134 16.09 -1.36 2.92
C GLY A 134 17.34 -2.01 2.33
N ARG A 135 17.53 -3.27 2.70
CA ARG A 135 18.52 -4.16 2.07
C ARG A 135 17.92 -4.89 0.88
N ASP A 136 18.75 -5.48 0.04
CA ASP A 136 18.32 -6.21 -1.17
C ASP A 136 17.20 -7.23 -0.93
N ASN A 137 17.25 -7.95 0.21
CA ASN A 137 16.20 -8.90 0.58
C ASN A 137 14.86 -8.23 0.91
N GLU A 138 14.90 -7.05 1.50
CA GLU A 138 13.72 -6.26 1.85
C GLU A 138 13.15 -5.60 0.60
N VAL A 139 14.01 -5.07 -0.27
CA VAL A 139 13.62 -4.58 -1.60
C VAL A 139 13.03 -5.73 -2.43
N GLY A 140 13.65 -6.90 -2.41
CA GLY A 140 13.18 -8.09 -3.11
C GLY A 140 11.82 -8.62 -2.62
N ALA A 141 11.33 -8.19 -1.46
CA ALA A 141 9.98 -8.51 -0.99
C ALA A 141 8.87 -7.66 -1.63
N THR A 142 9.23 -6.60 -2.38
CA THR A 142 8.28 -5.68 -3.03
C THR A 142 7.17 -6.36 -3.83
N PRO A 143 7.42 -7.39 -4.65
CA PRO A 143 6.35 -8.03 -5.40
C PRO A 143 5.30 -8.72 -4.52
N LEU A 144 5.72 -9.29 -3.38
CA LEU A 144 4.77 -9.88 -2.42
C LEU A 144 3.97 -8.81 -1.69
N MET A 145 4.60 -7.67 -1.36
CA MET A 145 3.88 -6.53 -0.81
C MET A 145 2.89 -5.94 -1.80
N SER A 146 3.27 -5.89 -3.08
CA SER A 146 2.38 -5.44 -4.16
C SER A 146 1.24 -6.42 -4.43
N LEU A 147 1.42 -7.71 -4.17
CA LEU A 147 0.34 -8.70 -4.21
C LEU A 147 -0.73 -8.41 -3.14
N SER A 148 -0.32 -7.85 -2.00
CA SER A 148 -1.23 -7.40 -0.96
C SER A 148 -1.83 -6.00 -1.20
N ASP A 149 -1.44 -5.34 -2.29
CA ASP A 149 -1.99 -4.03 -2.69
C ASP A 149 -3.36 -4.23 -3.34
N GLY A 150 -4.42 -3.90 -2.62
CA GLY A 150 -5.78 -4.02 -3.13
C GLY A 150 -6.73 -4.87 -2.29
N PRO A 151 -7.94 -5.11 -2.81
CA PRO A 151 -9.03 -5.75 -2.06
C PRO A 151 -8.79 -7.23 -1.75
N ILE A 152 -7.83 -7.89 -2.39
CA ILE A 152 -7.72 -9.35 -2.42
C ILE A 152 -7.53 -9.95 -1.02
N LEU A 153 -6.51 -9.51 -0.29
CA LEU A 153 -6.28 -10.02 1.06
C LEU A 153 -7.42 -9.68 2.01
N THR A 154 -7.98 -8.48 1.87
CA THR A 154 -9.16 -8.07 2.63
C THR A 154 -10.34 -8.99 2.35
N MET A 155 -10.59 -9.28 1.06
CA MET A 155 -11.66 -10.15 0.65
C MET A 155 -11.43 -11.60 1.13
N ILE A 156 -10.19 -12.12 1.02
CA ILE A 156 -9.82 -13.42 1.61
C ILE A 156 -10.01 -13.41 3.12
N ALA A 157 -9.60 -12.32 3.80
CA ALA A 157 -9.74 -12.18 5.24
C ALA A 157 -11.20 -12.24 5.69
N LEU A 158 -12.05 -11.47 5.02
CA LEU A 158 -13.50 -11.45 5.31
C LEU A 158 -14.18 -12.77 4.94
N GLY A 159 -13.79 -13.38 3.82
CA GLY A 159 -14.30 -14.69 3.40
C GLY A 159 -13.88 -15.80 4.35
N ALA A 160 -12.60 -15.87 4.74
CA ALA A 160 -12.08 -16.86 5.67
C ALA A 160 -12.66 -16.71 7.08
N ALA A 161 -12.94 -15.46 7.50
CA ALA A 161 -13.61 -15.17 8.76
C ALA A 161 -15.14 -15.38 8.71
N GLY A 162 -15.70 -15.78 7.55
CA GLY A 162 -17.14 -15.93 7.33
C GLY A 162 -17.90 -14.60 7.25
N MET A 163 -17.18 -13.49 7.04
CA MET A 163 -17.76 -12.13 7.01
C MET A 163 -18.14 -11.66 5.60
N ALA A 164 -17.68 -12.31 4.53
CA ALA A 164 -18.06 -12.02 3.14
C ALA A 164 -17.81 -13.19 2.19
N ASN A 165 -18.54 -13.22 1.05
CA ASN A 165 -18.37 -14.27 0.02
C ASN A 165 -17.59 -13.74 -1.18
N ILE A 166 -16.38 -14.28 -1.45
CA ILE A 166 -15.41 -13.70 -2.39
C ILE A 166 -15.01 -14.64 -3.53
N PRO A 167 -15.14 -14.19 -4.80
CA PRO A 167 -14.76 -15.02 -5.96
C PRO A 167 -13.25 -15.21 -6.09
N VAL A 168 -12.79 -16.45 -6.30
CA VAL A 168 -11.36 -16.79 -6.53
C VAL A 168 -10.77 -16.06 -7.75
N MET A 169 -11.58 -15.78 -8.78
CA MET A 169 -11.14 -15.07 -9.99
C MET A 169 -10.58 -13.67 -9.69
N SER A 170 -11.10 -12.99 -8.67
CA SER A 170 -10.59 -11.68 -8.24
C SER A 170 -9.13 -11.73 -7.76
N ILE A 171 -8.68 -12.90 -7.30
CA ILE A 171 -7.29 -13.14 -6.90
C ILE A 171 -6.42 -13.37 -8.14
N VAL A 172 -6.91 -14.16 -9.10
CA VAL A 172 -6.17 -14.56 -10.30
C VAL A 172 -5.76 -13.35 -11.14
N VAL A 173 -6.67 -12.37 -11.35
CA VAL A 173 -6.42 -11.22 -12.22
C VAL A 173 -5.29 -10.31 -11.73
N VAL A 174 -5.02 -10.25 -10.43
CA VAL A 174 -3.91 -9.44 -9.88
C VAL A 174 -2.58 -10.18 -9.97
N ILE A 175 -2.59 -11.51 -9.86
CA ILE A 175 -1.37 -12.32 -9.90
C ILE A 175 -0.80 -12.39 -11.32
N ILE A 176 -1.63 -12.38 -12.36
CA ILE A 176 -1.20 -12.57 -13.76
C ILE A 176 -0.09 -11.59 -14.19
N PRO A 177 -0.19 -10.26 -14.05
CA PRO A 177 0.88 -9.35 -14.46
C PRO A 177 2.21 -9.66 -13.78
N MET A 178 2.18 -9.97 -12.49
CA MET A 178 3.38 -10.29 -11.72
C MET A 178 4.01 -11.61 -12.19
N LEU A 179 3.22 -12.64 -12.48
CA LEU A 179 3.72 -13.91 -13.01
C LEU A 179 4.33 -13.74 -14.40
N ILE A 180 3.71 -12.92 -15.26
CA ILE A 180 4.27 -12.61 -16.58
C ILE A 180 5.62 -11.91 -16.41
N GLY A 181 5.71 -10.91 -15.56
CA GLY A 181 6.96 -10.23 -15.27
C GLY A 181 8.03 -11.18 -14.74
N MET A 182 7.69 -12.01 -13.76
CA MET A 182 8.58 -13.02 -13.18
C MET A 182 9.08 -14.00 -14.24
N LEU A 183 8.21 -14.45 -15.14
CA LEU A 183 8.60 -15.33 -16.25
C LEU A 183 9.60 -14.63 -17.17
N LEU A 184 9.28 -13.40 -17.62
CA LEU A 184 10.15 -12.64 -18.53
C LEU A 184 11.51 -12.35 -17.90
N GLY A 185 11.55 -11.91 -16.64
CA GLY A 185 12.80 -11.57 -15.96
C GLY A 185 13.67 -12.79 -15.60
N ASN A 186 13.09 -13.98 -15.46
CA ASN A 186 13.86 -15.20 -15.22
C ASN A 186 14.33 -15.89 -16.53
N LEU A 187 13.65 -15.64 -17.64
CA LEU A 187 14.06 -16.13 -18.95
C LEU A 187 15.18 -15.27 -19.57
N ASP A 188 15.13 -13.93 -19.35
CA ASP A 188 16.06 -13.00 -19.96
C ASP A 188 16.57 -11.96 -18.94
N PRO A 189 17.88 -11.98 -18.59
CA PRO A 189 18.47 -10.98 -17.71
C PRO A 189 18.37 -9.54 -18.23
N GLN A 190 18.42 -9.31 -19.55
CA GLN A 190 18.29 -7.97 -20.13
C GLN A 190 16.85 -7.45 -19.96
N MET A 191 15.86 -8.32 -20.17
CA MET A 191 14.46 -8.01 -19.94
C MET A 191 14.20 -7.71 -18.45
N ARG A 192 14.83 -8.46 -17.54
CA ARG A 192 14.78 -8.18 -16.11
C ARG A 192 15.26 -6.77 -15.80
N ASP A 193 16.46 -6.41 -16.25
CA ASP A 193 17.07 -5.10 -16.00
C ASP A 193 16.22 -3.97 -16.59
N PHE A 194 15.67 -4.18 -17.77
CA PHE A 194 14.78 -3.21 -18.42
C PHE A 194 13.50 -2.99 -17.64
N LEU A 195 12.78 -4.05 -17.31
CA LEU A 195 11.50 -3.98 -16.59
C LEU A 195 11.66 -3.49 -15.16
N SER A 196 12.68 -3.97 -14.43
CA SER A 196 12.91 -3.57 -13.04
C SER A 196 13.16 -2.06 -12.89
N LYS A 197 13.81 -1.43 -13.89
CA LYS A 197 14.00 0.02 -13.94
C LYS A 197 12.70 0.79 -14.21
N GLY A 198 11.71 0.16 -14.86
CA GLY A 198 10.42 0.76 -15.15
C GLY A 198 9.54 0.94 -13.92
N GLY A 199 9.66 0.07 -12.91
CA GLY A 199 8.84 0.13 -11.71
C GLY A 199 8.87 1.48 -10.99
N PRO A 200 10.04 1.97 -10.56
CA PRO A 200 10.16 3.28 -9.89
C PRO A 200 9.62 4.45 -10.73
N LEU A 201 9.75 4.40 -12.04
CA LEU A 201 9.20 5.42 -12.95
C LEU A 201 7.69 5.51 -12.88
N LEU A 202 6.98 4.39 -12.71
CA LEU A 202 5.53 4.34 -12.69
C LEU A 202 4.92 4.87 -11.37
N ILE A 203 5.70 4.89 -10.28
CA ILE A 203 5.22 5.27 -8.94
C ILE A 203 4.52 6.64 -8.92
N PRO A 204 5.12 7.76 -9.38
CA PRO A 204 4.47 9.06 -9.29
C PRO A 204 3.20 9.16 -10.15
N PHE A 205 3.12 8.42 -11.25
CA PHE A 205 1.95 8.45 -12.13
C PHE A 205 0.75 7.74 -11.49
N PHE A 206 0.92 6.51 -11.01
CA PHE A 206 -0.19 5.84 -10.36
C PHE A 206 -0.52 6.45 -8.98
N ALA A 207 0.46 7.03 -8.29
CA ALA A 207 0.23 7.76 -7.06
C ALA A 207 -0.69 8.97 -7.29
N PHE A 208 -0.44 9.75 -8.34
CA PHE A 208 -1.33 10.86 -8.72
C PHE A 208 -2.74 10.35 -9.05
N ALA A 209 -2.85 9.30 -9.88
CA ALA A 209 -4.13 8.72 -10.28
C ALA A 209 -4.90 8.12 -9.08
N LEU A 210 -4.22 7.53 -8.10
CA LEU A 210 -4.81 7.11 -6.84
C LEU A 210 -5.32 8.31 -6.04
N GLY A 211 -4.50 9.36 -5.91
CA GLY A 211 -4.88 10.62 -5.26
C GLY A 211 -6.10 11.26 -5.93
N ALA A 212 -6.17 11.21 -7.27
CA ALA A 212 -7.30 11.71 -8.05
C ALA A 212 -8.62 10.93 -7.81
N SER A 213 -8.58 9.82 -7.09
CA SER A 213 -9.76 9.09 -6.62
C SER A 213 -10.18 9.46 -5.20
N ILE A 214 -9.39 10.27 -4.50
CA ILE A 214 -9.59 10.68 -3.11
C ILE A 214 -10.08 12.13 -3.08
N ASP A 215 -11.18 12.36 -2.36
CA ASP A 215 -11.65 13.70 -2.00
C ASP A 215 -11.15 14.02 -0.59
N LEU A 216 -10.44 15.14 -0.42
CA LEU A 216 -9.97 15.57 0.90
C LEU A 216 -11.13 15.83 1.88
N GLY A 217 -12.33 16.10 1.39
CA GLY A 217 -13.54 16.16 2.20
C GLY A 217 -13.89 14.83 2.87
N MET A 218 -13.42 13.68 2.33
CA MET A 218 -13.55 12.38 2.99
C MET A 218 -12.77 12.32 4.31
N LEU A 219 -11.68 13.09 4.44
CA LEU A 219 -10.96 13.24 5.72
C LEU A 219 -11.89 13.81 6.80
N ILE A 220 -12.71 14.80 6.44
CA ILE A 220 -13.69 15.41 7.35
C ILE A 220 -14.80 14.42 7.67
N LYS A 221 -15.30 13.68 6.68
CA LYS A 221 -16.34 12.65 6.85
C LYS A 221 -15.84 11.43 7.63
N GLY A 222 -14.61 10.97 7.34
CA GLY A 222 -13.95 9.90 8.09
C GLY A 222 -13.58 10.32 9.51
N GLY A 223 -13.39 11.62 9.70
CA GLY A 223 -13.19 12.25 10.99
C GLY A 223 -12.06 11.62 11.81
N LEU A 224 -12.19 11.75 13.12
CA LEU A 224 -11.21 11.23 14.07
C LEU A 224 -11.07 9.70 13.99
N ALA A 225 -12.14 8.98 13.68
CA ALA A 225 -12.14 7.52 13.57
C ALA A 225 -11.25 7.02 12.40
N GLY A 226 -11.32 7.70 11.24
CA GLY A 226 -10.45 7.36 10.11
C GLY A 226 -8.98 7.72 10.36
N ILE A 227 -8.71 8.82 11.08
CA ILE A 227 -7.35 9.16 11.53
C ILE A 227 -6.84 8.09 12.49
N LEU A 228 -7.65 7.70 13.48
CA LEU A 228 -7.31 6.64 14.43
C LEU A 228 -7.01 5.31 13.70
N LEU A 229 -7.81 4.97 12.68
CA LEU A 229 -7.58 3.78 11.86
C LEU A 229 -6.21 3.82 11.15
N GLY A 230 -5.83 4.96 10.59
CA GLY A 230 -4.51 5.14 9.99
C GLY A 230 -3.38 5.03 11.00
N VAL A 231 -3.54 5.63 12.18
CA VAL A 231 -2.58 5.52 13.29
C VAL A 231 -2.46 4.07 13.76
N LEU A 232 -3.57 3.36 13.96
CA LEU A 232 -3.59 1.94 14.31
C LEU A 232 -2.89 1.09 13.24
N THR A 233 -3.17 1.33 11.97
CA THR A 233 -2.52 0.62 10.86
C THR A 233 -1.00 0.80 10.91
N THR A 234 -0.52 2.04 11.07
CA THR A 234 0.91 2.33 11.03
C THR A 234 1.62 1.94 12.33
N LEU A 235 1.09 2.28 13.49
CA LEU A 235 1.80 2.07 14.76
C LEU A 235 1.52 0.69 15.34
N PHE A 236 0.26 0.31 15.51
CA PHE A 236 -0.10 -0.98 16.08
C PHE A 236 0.23 -2.12 15.10
N GLY A 237 -0.25 -2.05 13.85
CA GLY A 237 0.11 -2.99 12.80
C GLY A 237 1.62 -3.00 12.55
N GLY A 238 2.25 -1.83 12.52
CA GLY A 238 3.69 -1.64 12.33
C GLY A 238 4.54 -2.31 13.39
N PHE A 239 4.12 -2.28 14.64
CA PHE A 239 4.82 -2.97 15.72
C PHE A 239 4.97 -4.48 15.44
N PHE A 240 3.91 -5.15 15.03
CA PHE A 240 3.95 -6.58 14.69
C PHE A 240 4.75 -6.84 13.43
N ASN A 241 4.55 -6.02 12.39
CA ASN A 241 5.25 -6.15 11.12
C ASN A 241 6.77 -5.99 11.28
N ILE A 242 7.23 -4.97 12.04
CA ILE A 242 8.65 -4.74 12.36
C ILE A 242 9.24 -5.91 13.15
N LYS A 243 8.49 -6.45 14.12
CA LYS A 243 8.95 -7.61 14.90
C LYS A 243 9.11 -8.84 14.04
N VAL A 244 8.13 -9.15 13.19
CA VAL A 244 8.19 -10.33 12.32
C VAL A 244 9.28 -10.17 11.28
N ASP A 245 9.44 -9.01 10.66
CA ASP A 245 10.54 -8.73 9.76
C ASP A 245 11.90 -9.04 10.42
N ARG A 246 12.13 -8.54 11.63
CA ARG A 246 13.37 -8.82 12.38
C ARG A 246 13.54 -10.29 12.75
N LEU A 247 12.47 -10.97 13.14
CA LEU A 247 12.48 -12.40 13.45
C LEU A 247 12.86 -13.25 12.22
N LEU A 248 12.47 -12.80 11.03
CA LEU A 248 12.80 -13.43 9.75
C LEU A 248 14.17 -13.01 9.20
N GLY A 249 14.95 -12.25 9.97
CA GLY A 249 16.30 -11.82 9.65
C GLY A 249 16.39 -10.58 8.76
N GLY A 250 15.31 -9.80 8.69
CA GLY A 250 15.32 -8.44 8.14
C GLY A 250 15.76 -7.40 9.17
N THR A 251 15.75 -6.13 8.77
CA THR A 251 16.18 -5.01 9.61
C THR A 251 15.03 -4.36 10.39
N GLY A 252 13.80 -4.70 10.07
CA GLY A 252 12.58 -4.04 10.51
C GLY A 252 12.12 -2.93 9.55
N ILE A 253 12.91 -2.61 8.52
CA ILE A 253 12.57 -1.60 7.51
C ILE A 253 11.43 -2.09 6.63
N ALA A 254 11.47 -3.35 6.17
CA ALA A 254 10.38 -3.94 5.40
C ALA A 254 9.07 -3.94 6.18
N GLY A 255 9.12 -4.32 7.47
CA GLY A 255 7.96 -4.28 8.35
C GLY A 255 7.37 -2.87 8.53
N ALA A 256 8.23 -1.87 8.72
CA ALA A 256 7.82 -0.48 8.82
C ALA A 256 7.22 0.04 7.50
N ALA A 257 7.89 -0.18 6.38
CA ALA A 257 7.45 0.25 5.05
C ALA A 257 6.12 -0.41 4.62
N ALA A 258 5.86 -1.64 5.06
CA ALA A 258 4.60 -2.34 4.82
C ALA A 258 3.42 -1.84 5.67
N SER A 259 3.67 -0.99 6.68
CA SER A 259 2.67 -0.57 7.66
C SER A 259 1.81 0.59 7.16
N SER A 260 1.23 0.40 5.98
CA SER A 260 0.37 1.37 5.27
C SER A 260 -0.96 0.73 4.86
N THR A 261 -1.93 1.58 4.55
CA THR A 261 -3.16 1.21 3.86
C THR A 261 -2.95 1.44 2.35
N ALA A 262 -3.32 0.46 1.52
CA ALA A 262 -3.23 0.59 0.07
C ALA A 262 -4.12 1.72 -0.46
N GLY A 263 -3.67 2.44 -1.47
CA GLY A 263 -4.45 3.53 -2.06
C GLY A 263 -5.79 3.06 -2.66
N ASN A 264 -5.78 1.91 -3.32
CA ASN A 264 -6.98 1.28 -3.88
C ASN A 264 -7.87 0.58 -2.84
N ALA A 265 -7.44 0.46 -1.58
CA ALA A 265 -8.27 -0.06 -0.50
C ALA A 265 -9.55 0.75 -0.29
N VAL A 266 -9.60 2.01 -0.74
CA VAL A 266 -10.81 2.84 -0.74
C VAL A 266 -11.95 2.20 -1.54
N ALA A 267 -11.63 1.45 -2.60
CA ALA A 267 -12.62 0.72 -3.39
C ALA A 267 -13.00 -0.64 -2.77
N THR A 268 -12.25 -1.12 -1.79
CA THR A 268 -12.46 -2.43 -1.18
C THR A 268 -13.83 -2.57 -0.52
N PRO A 269 -14.32 -1.61 0.29
CA PRO A 269 -15.66 -1.70 0.86
C PRO A 269 -16.74 -1.83 -0.22
N MET A 270 -16.63 -1.09 -1.32
CA MET A 270 -17.59 -1.20 -2.43
C MET A 270 -17.53 -2.57 -3.11
N ALA A 271 -16.35 -3.13 -3.31
CA ALA A 271 -16.19 -4.48 -3.86
C ALA A 271 -16.81 -5.55 -2.94
N ILE A 272 -16.71 -5.36 -1.63
CA ILE A 272 -17.35 -6.22 -0.62
C ILE A 272 -18.88 -6.11 -0.72
N ALA A 273 -19.45 -4.90 -0.83
CA ALA A 273 -20.90 -4.71 -0.97
C ALA A 273 -21.46 -5.30 -2.27
N GLN A 274 -20.65 -5.33 -3.34
CA GLN A 274 -21.03 -6.00 -4.60
C GLN A 274 -21.04 -7.52 -4.46
N ALA A 275 -20.10 -8.07 -3.67
CA ALA A 275 -20.02 -9.50 -3.40
C ALA A 275 -21.05 -9.95 -2.35
N ASP A 276 -21.30 -9.12 -1.35
CA ASP A 276 -22.27 -9.35 -0.28
C ASP A 276 -23.10 -8.08 0.00
N PRO A 277 -24.27 -7.92 -0.66
CA PRO A 277 -25.13 -6.76 -0.49
C PRO A 277 -25.67 -6.54 0.93
N THR A 278 -25.66 -7.55 1.80
CA THR A 278 -26.12 -7.44 3.18
C THR A 278 -25.25 -6.50 4.02
N LEU A 279 -23.99 -6.31 3.60
CA LEU A 279 -23.01 -5.43 4.25
C LEU A 279 -23.10 -3.96 3.77
N GLY A 280 -24.06 -3.59 2.94
CA GLY A 280 -24.12 -2.29 2.26
C GLY A 280 -24.04 -1.08 3.20
N GLN A 281 -24.70 -1.11 4.36
CA GLN A 281 -24.66 0.01 5.34
C GLN A 281 -23.30 0.12 6.01
N VAL A 282 -22.73 -1.00 6.47
CA VAL A 282 -21.40 -1.06 7.10
C VAL A 282 -20.32 -0.61 6.12
N VAL A 283 -20.44 -1.01 4.87
CA VAL A 283 -19.53 -0.64 3.78
C VAL A 283 -19.59 0.86 3.49
N ALA A 284 -20.78 1.46 3.44
CA ALA A 284 -20.92 2.89 3.20
C ALA A 284 -20.22 3.73 4.28
N ALA A 285 -20.29 3.29 5.55
CA ALA A 285 -19.59 3.93 6.66
C ALA A 285 -18.07 3.67 6.62
N ALA A 286 -17.63 2.48 6.20
CA ALA A 286 -16.22 2.09 6.16
C ALA A 286 -15.41 2.86 5.09
N THR A 287 -16.01 3.19 3.95
CA THR A 287 -15.31 3.81 2.81
C THR A 287 -14.58 5.11 3.19
N PRO A 288 -15.20 6.13 3.83
CA PRO A 288 -14.51 7.35 4.22
C PRO A 288 -13.42 7.11 5.28
N LEU A 289 -13.57 6.12 6.16
CA LEU A 289 -12.56 5.76 7.14
C LEU A 289 -11.31 5.17 6.47
N VAL A 290 -11.50 4.26 5.52
CA VAL A 290 -10.41 3.68 4.75
C VAL A 290 -9.70 4.76 3.93
N ALA A 291 -10.42 5.67 3.26
CA ALA A 291 -9.84 6.78 2.52
C ALA A 291 -8.99 7.68 3.44
N THR A 292 -9.50 8.02 4.62
CA THR A 292 -8.73 8.79 5.63
C THR A 292 -7.49 8.02 6.08
N SER A 293 -7.60 6.72 6.33
CA SER A 293 -6.47 5.86 6.68
C SER A 293 -5.39 5.84 5.59
N VAL A 294 -5.77 5.79 4.30
CA VAL A 294 -4.80 5.89 3.18
C VAL A 294 -3.96 7.16 3.30
N ILE A 295 -4.60 8.31 3.50
CA ILE A 295 -3.90 9.60 3.60
C ILE A 295 -3.01 9.64 4.84
N VAL A 296 -3.53 9.24 5.98
CA VAL A 296 -2.78 9.24 7.26
C VAL A 296 -1.57 8.31 7.17
N THR A 297 -1.74 7.10 6.65
CA THR A 297 -0.64 6.15 6.52
C THR A 297 0.37 6.56 5.45
N ALA A 298 -0.04 7.25 4.38
CA ALA A 298 0.89 7.80 3.39
C ALA A 298 1.86 8.83 4.01
N ILE A 299 1.46 9.48 5.10
CA ILE A 299 2.29 10.43 5.86
C ILE A 299 3.08 9.70 6.97
N LEU A 300 2.41 8.86 7.76
CA LEU A 300 3.02 8.26 8.95
C LEU A 300 4.00 7.11 8.61
N THR A 301 3.74 6.33 7.56
CA THR A 301 4.58 5.18 7.20
C THR A 301 6.00 5.59 6.80
N PRO A 302 6.23 6.64 5.97
CA PRO A 302 7.57 7.16 5.71
C PRO A 302 8.29 7.62 6.99
N VAL A 303 7.58 8.28 7.89
CA VAL A 303 8.14 8.73 9.18
C VAL A 303 8.57 7.54 10.03
N LEU A 304 7.71 6.52 10.16
CA LEU A 304 8.03 5.30 10.90
C LEU A 304 9.23 4.56 10.29
N THR A 305 9.26 4.42 8.95
CA THR A 305 10.35 3.73 8.25
C THR A 305 11.68 4.45 8.41
N SER A 306 11.69 5.77 8.23
CA SER A 306 12.88 6.60 8.46
C SER A 306 13.38 6.52 9.91
N TRP A 307 12.46 6.51 10.88
CA TRP A 307 12.81 6.35 12.29
C TRP A 307 13.46 4.98 12.57
N VAL A 308 12.91 3.89 12.02
CA VAL A 308 13.50 2.54 12.14
C VAL A 308 14.89 2.49 11.50
N ALA A 309 15.06 3.07 10.31
CA ALA A 309 16.33 3.12 9.62
C ALA A 309 17.40 3.87 10.42
N LYS A 310 17.09 5.05 10.94
CA LYS A 310 18.00 5.84 11.80
C LYS A 310 18.40 5.08 13.06
N ARG A 311 17.45 4.42 13.72
CA ARG A 311 17.72 3.61 14.90
C ARG A 311 18.66 2.44 14.62
N ASN A 312 18.52 1.80 13.46
CA ASN A 312 19.42 0.71 13.04
C ASN A 312 20.86 1.23 12.83
N GLN A 313 21.02 2.41 12.20
CA GLN A 313 22.33 3.03 12.01
C GLN A 313 23.03 3.36 13.34
N GLN A 314 22.28 3.91 14.30
CA GLN A 314 22.80 4.22 15.65
C GLN A 314 23.24 2.95 16.38
N THR A 315 22.47 1.86 16.29
CA THR A 315 22.82 0.58 16.94
C THR A 315 24.09 -0.02 16.32
N GLN A 316 24.29 0.12 15.01
CA GLN A 316 25.50 -0.37 14.34
C GLN A 316 26.74 0.47 14.69
N ALA A 317 26.60 1.78 14.84
CA ALA A 317 27.69 2.66 15.25
C ALA A 317 28.19 2.31 16.67
N VAL A 318 27.28 2.05 17.61
CA VAL A 318 27.62 1.66 19.00
C VAL A 318 28.20 0.25 19.07
N ALA A 319 27.85 -0.66 18.19
CA ALA A 319 28.36 -2.04 18.18
C ALA A 319 29.71 -2.18 17.47
N GLY A 320 30.17 -1.15 16.77
CA GLY A 320 31.48 -1.08 16.08
C GLY A 320 32.55 -0.35 16.85
N GLU A 321 32.22 0.26 17.99
CA GLU A 321 33.14 0.77 19.01
C GLU A 321 33.42 -0.32 20.08
#